data_26e637a2c09f8dd31c1c4ddb412c80cd
#
_entry.id   26e637a2c09f8dd31c1c4ddb412c80cd
#
_cell.length_a   1.000
_cell.length_b   1.000
_cell.length_c   1.000
_cell.angle_alpha   90.00
_cell.angle_beta   90.00
_cell.angle_gamma   90.00
#
_symmetry.space_group_name_H-M   'P 1'
#
loop_
_entity.id
_entity.type
_entity.pdbx_description
1 polymer ?
#
loop_
_entity_poly.entity_id
_entity_poly.type
_entity_poly.pdbx_seq_one_letter_code
_entity_poly.pdbx_strand_id
1 'polypeptide(L)'
;MITFFEDENIVRKEKQKRPTYQEATRRIRALINHKEPALARIFARFWAGQRNAVTYAEIRALIEQEAQVSGSAAIAIDSEFMRVWREEYAQFIAERLAPYWNQAITAAAEYIIERVPGFRFDVTADDMRRWTERHSAELVVQLTDGQRDALNAVVRQAVLLPGAAADQLAYVIRPLVGLYPQQAAANFNYFRSVRETLLENNPSMRLQTAEKRAAELAQKYAEKQHRYRAMNIARNELAVAYRAGERLAIEQAQGQGLIGRTRRRWLTADDERVCSICRAMDGAEADDGELFVLPNGRTAYDTQGHITCRCACEFVEIEPPDRKSVIL
;
A
#
# COMPACT_ATOMS: atom_id res chain seq x y z
N MET A 1 -14.70 -16.43 1.28
CA MET A 1 -15.93 -17.27 0.99
C MET A 1 -15.66 -18.63 1.58
N ILE A 2 -16.57 -19.20 2.37
CA ILE A 2 -16.43 -20.53 2.98
C ILE A 2 -17.39 -21.45 2.25
N THR A 3 -16.88 -22.55 1.73
CA THR A 3 -17.68 -23.63 1.15
C THR A 3 -17.58 -24.85 2.08
N PHE A 4 -18.69 -25.39 2.50
CA PHE A 4 -18.75 -26.55 3.40
C PHE A 4 -18.96 -27.84 2.58
N PHE A 5 -18.30 -28.93 3.01
CA PHE A 5 -18.56 -30.27 2.45
C PHE A 5 -19.99 -30.69 2.70
N GLU A 6 -20.69 -31.16 1.67
CA GLU A 6 -21.95 -31.90 1.79
C GLU A 6 -21.62 -33.35 2.21
N ASP A 7 -21.74 -33.65 3.49
CA ASP A 7 -21.77 -35.05 3.96
C ASP A 7 -23.23 -35.54 3.89
N GLU A 8 -23.50 -36.56 3.10
CA GLU A 8 -24.85 -37.05 2.81
C GLU A 8 -25.61 -37.52 4.05
N ASN A 9 -24.98 -37.58 5.23
CA ASN A 9 -25.56 -38.06 6.49
C ASN A 9 -25.82 -37.00 7.56
N ILE A 10 -25.59 -35.71 7.27
CA ILE A 10 -25.89 -34.64 8.22
C ILE A 10 -27.21 -33.98 7.84
N VAL A 11 -28.22 -34.18 8.71
CA VAL A 11 -29.49 -33.47 8.80
C VAL A 11 -29.58 -32.23 7.91
N ARG A 12 -30.57 -32.22 6.99
CA ARG A 12 -30.91 -31.09 6.10
C ARG A 12 -30.80 -29.75 6.79
N LYS A 13 -29.59 -29.20 6.82
CA LYS A 13 -29.39 -27.75 6.96
C LYS A 13 -29.79 -27.14 5.63
N GLU A 14 -30.71 -26.17 5.68
CA GLU A 14 -31.10 -25.38 4.53
C GLU A 14 -29.89 -25.07 3.68
N LYS A 15 -29.97 -25.31 2.36
CA LYS A 15 -28.92 -24.99 1.40
C LYS A 15 -28.59 -23.49 1.52
N GLN A 16 -27.60 -23.15 2.34
CA GLN A 16 -27.07 -21.82 2.34
C GLN A 16 -26.57 -21.55 0.92
N LYS A 17 -27.15 -20.55 0.25
CA LYS A 17 -26.74 -20.15 -1.08
C LYS A 17 -25.24 -19.90 -1.06
N ARG A 18 -24.48 -20.70 -1.83
CA ARG A 18 -23.04 -20.44 -2.04
C ARG A 18 -22.90 -18.99 -2.43
N PRO A 19 -22.09 -18.19 -1.72
CA PRO A 19 -21.84 -16.82 -2.15
C PRO A 19 -21.26 -16.88 -3.56
N THR A 20 -21.86 -16.13 -4.48
CA THR A 20 -21.33 -16.12 -5.84
C THR A 20 -19.95 -15.45 -5.82
N TYR A 21 -19.05 -15.89 -6.67
CA TYR A 21 -17.77 -15.31 -7.02
C TYR A 21 -17.77 -13.75 -6.99
N GLN A 22 -18.86 -13.17 -7.47
CA GLN A 22 -19.12 -11.75 -7.51
C GLN A 22 -19.33 -11.10 -6.12
N GLU A 23 -19.77 -11.84 -5.12
CA GLU A 23 -20.10 -11.26 -3.82
C GLU A 23 -18.84 -10.92 -2.99
N ALA A 24 -17.86 -11.82 -2.90
CA ALA A 24 -16.61 -11.55 -2.17
C ALA A 24 -15.85 -10.35 -2.77
N THR A 25 -15.70 -10.34 -4.10
CA THR A 25 -15.05 -9.23 -4.79
C THR A 25 -15.87 -7.93 -4.70
N ARG A 26 -17.18 -8.00 -4.66
CA ARG A 26 -18.06 -6.83 -4.50
C ARG A 26 -17.90 -6.17 -3.14
N ARG A 27 -17.81 -6.94 -2.06
CA ARG A 27 -17.68 -6.41 -0.68
C ARG A 27 -16.38 -5.65 -0.48
N ILE A 28 -15.25 -6.23 -0.85
CA ILE A 28 -13.96 -5.53 -0.76
C ILE A 28 -13.94 -4.28 -1.64
N ARG A 29 -14.53 -4.32 -2.85
CA ARG A 29 -14.64 -3.14 -3.73
C ARG A 29 -15.52 -2.05 -3.12
N ALA A 30 -16.66 -2.41 -2.53
CA ALA A 30 -17.56 -1.45 -1.89
C ALA A 30 -16.87 -0.73 -0.74
N LEU A 31 -16.14 -1.48 0.10
CA LEU A 31 -15.34 -0.91 1.19
C LEU A 31 -14.28 0.06 0.64
N ILE A 32 -13.48 -0.39 -0.33
CA ILE A 32 -12.41 0.42 -0.92
C ILE A 32 -13.01 1.70 -1.51
N ASN A 33 -14.01 1.60 -2.38
CA ASN A 33 -14.61 2.76 -3.04
C ASN A 33 -15.18 3.78 -2.04
N HIS A 34 -15.70 3.30 -0.91
CA HIS A 34 -16.26 4.16 0.14
C HIS A 34 -15.16 4.86 0.96
N LYS A 35 -14.10 4.16 1.34
CA LYS A 35 -13.09 4.64 2.29
C LYS A 35 -11.86 5.28 1.63
N GLU A 36 -11.47 4.83 0.43
CA GLU A 36 -10.28 5.30 -0.29
C GLU A 36 -10.19 6.82 -0.42
N PRO A 37 -11.25 7.56 -0.82
CA PRO A 37 -11.12 9.01 -1.00
C PRO A 37 -10.80 9.77 0.29
N ALA A 38 -11.34 9.31 1.41
CA ALA A 38 -11.06 9.91 2.72
C ALA A 38 -9.63 9.62 3.17
N LEU A 39 -9.21 8.37 3.08
CA LEU A 39 -7.87 7.93 3.47
C LEU A 39 -6.79 8.56 2.56
N ALA A 40 -7.03 8.66 1.26
CA ALA A 40 -6.13 9.33 0.32
C ALA A 40 -5.92 10.81 0.68
N ARG A 41 -6.97 11.53 1.10
CA ARG A 41 -6.84 12.91 1.57
C ARG A 41 -6.00 13.02 2.84
N ILE A 42 -6.08 12.03 3.74
CA ILE A 42 -5.28 11.99 4.96
C ILE A 42 -3.80 11.84 4.61
N PHE A 43 -3.42 10.92 3.73
CA PHE A 43 -2.06 10.78 3.23
C PHE A 43 -1.54 12.03 2.54
N ALA A 44 -2.33 12.63 1.65
CA ALA A 44 -1.94 13.84 0.93
C ALA A 44 -1.65 15.02 1.88
N ARG A 45 -2.46 15.19 2.94
CA ARG A 45 -2.25 16.20 3.97
C ARG A 45 -1.00 15.93 4.80
N PHE A 46 -0.77 14.69 5.17
CA PHE A 46 0.40 14.28 5.94
C PHE A 46 1.69 14.63 5.18
N TRP A 47 1.81 14.23 3.91
CA TRP A 47 2.97 14.58 3.08
C TRP A 47 3.10 16.09 2.81
N ALA A 48 2.00 16.81 2.71
CA ALA A 48 2.05 18.27 2.65
C ALA A 48 2.66 18.87 3.92
N GLY A 49 2.35 18.32 5.08
CA GLY A 49 2.96 18.68 6.36
C GLY A 49 4.47 18.41 6.37
N GLN A 50 4.89 17.19 6.04
CA GLN A 50 6.30 16.80 5.96
C GLN A 50 7.08 17.69 4.97
N ARG A 51 6.54 17.92 3.78
CA ARG A 51 7.15 18.81 2.79
C ARG A 51 7.32 20.24 3.31
N ASN A 52 6.35 20.74 4.07
CA ASN A 52 6.43 22.10 4.62
C ASN A 52 7.42 22.19 5.78
N ALA A 53 7.64 21.11 6.52
CA ALA A 53 8.64 21.03 7.59
C ALA A 53 10.08 21.04 7.05
N VAL A 54 10.32 20.45 5.87
CA VAL A 54 11.64 20.49 5.23
C VAL A 54 11.88 21.86 4.60
N THR A 55 12.94 22.52 5.01
CA THR A 55 13.31 23.86 4.52
C THR A 55 14.09 23.81 3.20
N TYR A 56 14.08 24.91 2.45
CA TYR A 56 14.92 25.03 1.25
C TYR A 56 16.41 25.02 1.58
N ALA A 57 16.79 25.56 2.76
CA ALA A 57 18.18 25.56 3.21
C ALA A 57 18.71 24.14 3.46
N GLU A 58 17.91 23.27 4.04
CA GLU A 58 18.25 21.86 4.25
C GLU A 58 18.43 21.12 2.93
N ILE A 59 17.52 21.29 1.97
CA ILE A 59 17.65 20.68 0.64
C ILE A 59 18.88 21.23 -0.09
N ARG A 60 19.15 22.53 0.01
CA ARG A 60 20.35 23.14 -0.55
C ARG A 60 21.62 22.53 0.04
N ALA A 61 21.69 22.39 1.36
CA ALA A 61 22.83 21.78 2.03
C ALA A 61 23.07 20.33 1.55
N LEU A 62 22.02 19.54 1.33
CA LEU A 62 22.14 18.20 0.75
C LEU A 62 22.72 18.23 -0.67
N ILE A 63 22.29 19.19 -1.51
CA ILE A 63 22.82 19.36 -2.88
C ILE A 63 24.30 19.75 -2.86
N GLU A 64 24.67 20.73 -2.01
CA GLU A 64 26.04 21.18 -1.86
C GLU A 64 26.97 20.09 -1.32
N GLN A 65 26.49 19.29 -0.37
CA GLN A 65 27.23 18.14 0.16
C GLN A 65 27.48 17.08 -0.91
N GLU A 66 26.47 16.74 -1.74
CA GLU A 66 26.64 15.76 -2.84
C GLU A 66 27.61 16.28 -3.90
N ALA A 67 27.57 17.57 -4.21
CA ALA A 67 28.48 18.17 -5.16
C ALA A 67 29.97 18.10 -4.72
N GLN A 68 30.23 18.05 -3.41
CA GLN A 68 31.58 17.93 -2.85
C GLN A 68 32.09 16.49 -2.82
N VAL A 69 31.20 15.50 -2.71
CA VAL A 69 31.54 14.08 -2.59
C VAL A 69 31.59 13.41 -3.98
N SER A 70 32.40 13.90 -4.89
CA SER A 70 32.59 13.37 -6.26
C SER A 70 32.38 11.84 -6.37
N GLY A 71 31.17 11.39 -6.61
CA GLY A 71 30.87 10.15 -7.38
C GLY A 71 30.83 8.82 -6.64
N SER A 72 30.94 8.68 -5.32
CA SER A 72 31.00 7.33 -4.72
C SER A 72 30.39 7.13 -3.33
N ALA A 73 30.10 8.15 -2.58
CA ALA A 73 29.40 7.99 -1.31
C ALA A 73 27.92 8.30 -1.48
N ALA A 74 27.05 7.35 -1.10
CA ALA A 74 25.65 7.65 -0.91
C ALA A 74 25.56 8.76 0.13
N ILE A 75 24.93 9.91 -0.21
CA ILE A 75 24.55 10.85 0.84
C ILE A 75 23.72 10.04 1.82
N ALA A 76 24.25 9.88 3.02
CA ALA A 76 23.40 9.56 4.13
C ALA A 76 22.56 10.82 4.35
N ILE A 77 21.31 10.85 3.81
CA ILE A 77 20.31 11.71 4.40
C ILE A 77 20.43 11.42 5.88
N ASP A 78 20.79 12.44 6.65
CA ASP A 78 21.26 12.34 8.01
C ASP A 78 20.36 11.39 8.82
N SER A 79 20.95 10.63 9.70
CA SER A 79 20.27 9.75 10.64
C SER A 79 19.14 10.47 11.40
N GLU A 80 19.25 11.77 11.61
CA GLU A 80 18.26 12.61 12.27
C GLU A 80 17.00 12.81 11.41
N PHE A 81 17.11 13.13 10.11
CA PHE A 81 15.98 13.18 9.20
C PHE A 81 15.22 11.85 9.15
N MET A 82 15.96 10.76 9.09
CA MET A 82 15.39 9.41 9.06
C MET A 82 14.67 9.09 10.36
N ARG A 83 15.22 9.53 11.51
CA ARG A 83 14.59 9.34 12.82
C ARG A 83 13.27 10.10 12.91
N VAL A 84 13.29 11.39 12.57
CA VAL A 84 12.08 12.25 12.59
C VAL A 84 11.00 11.68 11.69
N TRP A 85 11.32 11.30 10.45
CA TRP A 85 10.33 10.72 9.54
C TRP A 85 9.77 9.41 10.03
N ARG A 86 10.57 8.54 10.65
CA ARG A 86 10.06 7.28 11.23
C ARG A 86 9.08 7.54 12.36
N GLU A 87 9.39 8.49 13.23
CA GLU A 87 8.51 8.89 14.33
C GLU A 87 7.19 9.49 13.80
N GLU A 88 7.27 10.40 12.83
CA GLU A 88 6.10 10.99 12.19
C GLU A 88 5.23 9.95 11.49
N TYR A 89 5.83 9.00 10.75
CA TYR A 89 5.09 7.91 10.10
C TYR A 89 4.49 6.96 11.13
N ALA A 90 5.20 6.62 12.19
CA ALA A 90 4.68 5.76 13.26
C ALA A 90 3.46 6.40 13.93
N GLN A 91 3.54 7.67 14.28
CA GLN A 91 2.42 8.42 14.86
C GLN A 91 1.26 8.51 13.87
N PHE A 92 1.51 8.88 12.61
CA PHE A 92 0.49 8.98 11.57
C PHE A 92 -0.25 7.65 11.36
N ILE A 93 0.49 6.53 11.31
CA ILE A 93 -0.09 5.20 11.14
C ILE A 93 -0.98 4.87 12.34
N ALA A 94 -0.47 5.03 13.56
CA ALA A 94 -1.22 4.70 14.77
C ALA A 94 -2.50 5.54 14.91
N GLU A 95 -2.42 6.85 14.70
CA GLU A 95 -3.54 7.75 14.95
C GLU A 95 -4.53 7.88 13.79
N ARG A 96 -4.05 7.74 12.55
CA ARG A 96 -4.85 8.07 11.35
C ARG A 96 -5.14 6.88 10.46
N LEU A 97 -4.24 5.92 10.34
CA LEU A 97 -4.39 4.79 9.42
C LEU A 97 -4.97 3.55 10.11
N ALA A 98 -4.49 3.19 11.31
CA ALA A 98 -4.96 2.02 12.05
C ALA A 98 -6.49 1.98 12.28
N PRO A 99 -7.20 3.10 12.51
CA PRO A 99 -8.65 3.11 12.55
C PRO A 99 -9.33 2.64 11.26
N TYR A 100 -8.73 2.89 10.09
CA TYR A 100 -9.22 2.40 8.81
C TYR A 100 -8.95 0.91 8.64
N TRP A 101 -7.79 0.42 9.09
CA TRP A 101 -7.52 -1.02 9.13
C TRP A 101 -8.53 -1.76 10.00
N ASN A 102 -8.80 -1.27 11.21
CA ASN A 102 -9.78 -1.88 12.10
C ASN A 102 -11.18 -1.94 11.46
N GLN A 103 -11.60 -0.88 10.78
CA GLN A 103 -12.87 -0.88 10.05
C GLN A 103 -12.88 -1.89 8.88
N ALA A 104 -11.78 -2.02 8.15
CA ALA A 104 -11.67 -2.98 7.04
C ALA A 104 -11.66 -4.42 7.54
N ILE A 105 -10.93 -4.70 8.62
CA ILE A 105 -10.88 -6.01 9.29
C ILE A 105 -12.27 -6.39 9.81
N THR A 106 -12.95 -5.48 10.52
CA THR A 106 -14.30 -5.71 11.05
C THR A 106 -15.29 -6.01 9.92
N ALA A 107 -15.25 -5.23 8.82
CA ALA A 107 -16.13 -5.46 7.68
C ALA A 107 -15.90 -6.83 7.00
N ALA A 108 -14.67 -7.32 7.02
CA ALA A 108 -14.35 -8.66 6.55
C ALA A 108 -14.86 -9.74 7.51
N ALA A 109 -14.67 -9.53 8.81
CA ALA A 109 -15.16 -10.45 9.85
C ALA A 109 -16.69 -10.56 9.86
N GLU A 110 -17.42 -9.47 9.63
CA GLU A 110 -18.89 -9.47 9.50
C GLU A 110 -19.35 -10.44 8.41
N TYR A 111 -18.62 -10.51 7.30
CA TYR A 111 -18.90 -11.45 6.23
C TYR A 111 -18.80 -12.92 6.69
N ILE A 112 -17.83 -13.23 7.55
CA ILE A 112 -17.65 -14.58 8.11
C ILE A 112 -18.72 -14.86 9.18
N ILE A 113 -19.04 -13.88 10.05
CA ILE A 113 -20.10 -14.00 11.06
C ILE A 113 -21.45 -14.37 10.44
N GLU A 114 -21.79 -13.76 9.30
CA GLU A 114 -23.04 -14.07 8.58
C GLU A 114 -23.12 -15.55 8.09
N ARG A 115 -21.98 -16.24 7.98
CA ARG A 115 -21.86 -17.58 7.39
C ARG A 115 -21.55 -18.69 8.36
N VAL A 116 -20.97 -18.33 9.51
CA VAL A 116 -20.59 -19.28 10.54
C VAL A 116 -21.50 -19.08 11.76
N PRO A 117 -22.56 -19.87 11.90
CA PRO A 117 -23.50 -19.74 13.03
C PRO A 117 -22.80 -19.86 14.39
N GLY A 118 -23.06 -18.90 15.26
CA GLY A 118 -22.47 -18.86 16.60
C GLY A 118 -21.06 -18.23 16.69
N PHE A 119 -20.44 -17.92 15.56
CA PHE A 119 -19.12 -17.25 15.54
C PHE A 119 -19.20 -15.83 16.09
N ARG A 120 -18.22 -15.49 16.92
CA ARG A 120 -18.00 -14.13 17.43
C ARG A 120 -16.56 -13.71 17.16
N PHE A 121 -16.39 -12.61 16.47
CA PHE A 121 -15.07 -12.04 16.19
C PHE A 121 -14.63 -11.15 17.34
N ASP A 122 -13.46 -11.43 17.89
CA ASP A 122 -12.84 -10.63 18.93
C ASP A 122 -11.82 -9.66 18.32
N VAL A 123 -12.17 -8.38 18.26
CA VAL A 123 -11.30 -7.31 17.76
C VAL A 123 -10.14 -6.98 18.71
N THR A 124 -10.19 -7.45 19.96
CA THR A 124 -9.17 -7.22 20.99
C THR A 124 -8.18 -8.37 21.12
N ALA A 125 -8.38 -9.45 20.37
CA ALA A 125 -7.53 -10.63 20.42
C ALA A 125 -6.06 -10.31 20.08
N ASP A 126 -5.16 -11.10 20.65
CA ASP A 126 -3.72 -10.93 20.49
C ASP A 126 -3.23 -11.04 19.05
N ASP A 127 -3.90 -11.83 18.22
CA ASP A 127 -3.61 -11.97 16.79
C ASP A 127 -3.86 -10.66 16.02
N MET A 128 -4.94 -9.94 16.35
CA MET A 128 -5.24 -8.60 15.83
C MET A 128 -4.15 -7.61 16.21
N ARG A 129 -3.76 -7.58 17.48
CA ARG A 129 -2.71 -6.69 17.98
C ARG A 129 -1.38 -6.98 17.27
N ARG A 130 -0.95 -8.25 17.22
CA ARG A 130 0.28 -8.66 16.54
C ARG A 130 0.28 -8.31 15.05
N TRP A 131 -0.86 -8.45 14.36
CA TRP A 131 -0.95 -8.05 12.96
C TRP A 131 -0.76 -6.55 12.80
N THR A 132 -1.46 -5.75 13.61
CA THR A 132 -1.38 -4.27 13.55
C THR A 132 0.04 -3.77 13.84
N GLU A 133 0.69 -4.29 14.88
CA GLU A 133 2.06 -3.92 15.26
C GLU A 133 3.05 -4.24 14.14
N ARG A 134 3.02 -5.48 13.61
CA ARG A 134 3.91 -5.91 12.53
C ARG A 134 3.69 -5.11 11.27
N HIS A 135 2.45 -4.97 10.82
CA HIS A 135 2.12 -4.24 9.59
C HIS A 135 2.46 -2.75 9.70
N SER A 136 2.25 -2.15 10.87
CA SER A 136 2.69 -0.77 11.15
C SER A 136 4.20 -0.61 11.02
N ALA A 137 4.98 -1.50 11.63
CA ALA A 137 6.44 -1.44 11.56
C ALA A 137 6.96 -1.60 10.13
N GLU A 138 6.42 -2.55 9.38
CA GLU A 138 6.77 -2.77 7.97
C GLU A 138 6.46 -1.53 7.10
N LEU A 139 5.28 -0.94 7.29
CA LEU A 139 4.86 0.22 6.52
C LEU A 139 5.69 1.48 6.86
N VAL A 140 6.05 1.70 8.14
CA VAL A 140 6.95 2.79 8.54
C VAL A 140 8.27 2.69 7.80
N VAL A 141 8.90 1.52 7.80
CA VAL A 141 10.17 1.27 7.10
C VAL A 141 10.02 1.54 5.61
N GLN A 142 8.99 0.96 4.99
CA GLN A 142 8.76 1.10 3.54
C GLN A 142 8.55 2.55 3.11
N LEU A 143 7.76 3.32 3.86
CA LEU A 143 7.47 4.72 3.53
C LEU A 143 8.69 5.61 3.75
N THR A 144 9.43 5.39 4.84
CA THR A 144 10.62 6.17 5.18
C THR A 144 11.76 5.92 4.20
N ASP A 145 12.08 4.65 3.94
CA ASP A 145 13.14 4.27 3.01
C ASP A 145 12.82 4.72 1.58
N GLY A 146 11.57 4.54 1.14
CA GLY A 146 11.13 5.02 -0.16
C GLY A 146 11.28 6.54 -0.34
N GLN A 147 11.02 7.31 0.70
CA GLN A 147 11.19 8.78 0.68
C GLN A 147 12.66 9.18 0.67
N ARG A 148 13.51 8.55 1.48
CA ARG A 148 14.97 8.72 1.45
C ARG A 148 15.53 8.44 0.06
N ASP A 149 15.19 7.28 -0.51
CA ASP A 149 15.72 6.83 -1.79
C ASP A 149 15.27 7.74 -2.94
N ALA A 150 14.06 8.29 -2.86
CA ALA A 150 13.54 9.27 -3.80
C ALA A 150 14.37 10.56 -3.79
N LEU A 151 14.66 11.11 -2.63
CA LEU A 151 15.47 12.32 -2.50
C LEU A 151 16.92 12.09 -2.94
N ASN A 152 17.54 10.98 -2.50
CA ASN A 152 18.89 10.63 -2.92
C ASN A 152 19.00 10.51 -4.44
N ALA A 153 18.05 9.84 -5.10
CA ALA A 153 18.07 9.67 -6.54
C ALA A 153 17.98 11.00 -7.29
N VAL A 154 17.17 11.94 -6.80
CA VAL A 154 17.00 13.24 -7.45
C VAL A 154 18.15 14.19 -7.15
N VAL A 155 18.67 14.22 -5.92
CA VAL A 155 19.84 15.06 -5.56
C VAL A 155 21.04 14.69 -6.41
N ARG A 156 21.34 13.38 -6.60
CA ARG A 156 22.40 12.93 -7.50
C ARG A 156 22.23 13.38 -8.95
N GLN A 157 21.01 13.39 -9.46
CA GLN A 157 20.73 13.89 -10.80
C GLN A 157 20.86 15.42 -10.87
N ALA A 158 20.47 16.12 -9.81
CA ALA A 158 20.47 17.57 -9.74
C ALA A 158 21.89 18.16 -9.80
N VAL A 159 22.84 17.57 -9.09
CA VAL A 159 24.25 18.05 -9.08
C VAL A 159 24.93 17.90 -10.43
N LEU A 160 24.42 17.03 -11.30
CA LEU A 160 24.92 16.85 -12.65
C LEU A 160 24.29 17.82 -13.67
N LEU A 161 23.35 18.68 -13.27
CA LEU A 161 22.66 19.60 -14.18
C LEU A 161 23.50 20.87 -14.41
N PRO A 162 24.01 21.11 -15.63
CA PRO A 162 24.89 22.23 -15.89
C PRO A 162 24.21 23.58 -15.64
N GLY A 163 24.92 24.48 -14.95
CA GLY A 163 24.54 25.87 -14.74
C GLY A 163 23.37 26.10 -13.75
N ALA A 164 22.82 25.07 -13.15
CA ALA A 164 21.75 25.19 -12.16
C ALA A 164 22.32 25.53 -10.78
N ALA A 165 21.80 26.60 -10.15
CA ALA A 165 22.18 26.96 -8.78
C ALA A 165 21.49 26.06 -7.75
N ALA A 166 22.15 25.72 -6.64
CA ALA A 166 21.64 24.87 -5.58
C ALA A 166 20.30 25.37 -5.00
N ASP A 167 20.11 26.68 -4.88
CA ASP A 167 18.85 27.28 -4.44
C ASP A 167 17.68 26.96 -5.38
N GLN A 168 17.93 26.99 -6.70
CA GLN A 168 16.90 26.68 -7.69
C GLN A 168 16.58 25.19 -7.71
N LEU A 169 17.59 24.34 -7.58
CA LEU A 169 17.41 22.89 -7.47
C LEU A 169 16.63 22.54 -6.19
N ALA A 170 16.89 23.20 -5.07
CA ALA A 170 16.13 23.02 -3.85
C ALA A 170 14.61 23.31 -4.06
N TYR A 171 14.30 24.32 -4.88
CA TYR A 171 12.91 24.65 -5.24
C TYR A 171 12.20 23.53 -6.01
N VAL A 172 12.95 22.80 -6.84
CA VAL A 172 12.43 21.66 -7.63
C VAL A 172 12.34 20.39 -6.78
N ILE A 173 13.28 20.18 -5.87
CA ILE A 173 13.40 18.94 -5.08
C ILE A 173 12.44 18.92 -3.89
N ARG A 174 12.26 20.03 -3.17
CA ARG A 174 11.37 20.07 -2.00
C ARG A 174 9.94 19.57 -2.27
N PRO A 175 9.29 19.88 -3.41
CA PRO A 175 7.97 19.33 -3.74
C PRO A 175 7.92 17.80 -3.89
N LEU A 176 9.08 17.13 -4.01
CA LEU A 176 9.19 15.68 -4.20
C LEU A 176 9.19 14.89 -2.88
N VAL A 177 9.32 15.58 -1.73
CA VAL A 177 9.19 14.95 -0.41
C VAL A 177 7.85 14.23 -0.33
N GLY A 178 7.88 12.93 0.01
CA GLY A 178 6.69 12.08 0.01
C GLY A 178 6.39 11.40 -1.33
N LEU A 179 7.26 11.44 -2.34
CA LEU A 179 7.14 10.63 -3.56
C LEU A 179 8.02 9.37 -3.48
N TYR A 180 7.73 8.39 -4.34
CA TYR A 180 8.61 7.24 -4.56
C TYR A 180 9.75 7.59 -5.53
N PRO A 181 10.87 6.83 -5.54
CA PRO A 181 12.02 7.10 -6.39
C PRO A 181 11.68 7.29 -7.87
N GLN A 182 10.83 6.42 -8.42
CA GLN A 182 10.42 6.49 -9.83
C GLN A 182 9.59 7.75 -10.13
N GLN A 183 8.72 8.15 -9.19
CA GLN A 183 7.90 9.35 -9.34
C GLN A 183 8.76 10.62 -9.22
N ALA A 184 9.66 10.65 -8.25
CA ALA A 184 10.59 11.77 -8.05
C ALA A 184 11.53 11.93 -9.25
N ALA A 185 12.11 10.84 -9.75
CA ALA A 185 12.95 10.86 -10.95
C ALA A 185 12.16 11.30 -12.20
N ALA A 186 10.94 10.81 -12.40
CA ALA A 186 10.08 11.24 -13.51
C ALA A 186 9.76 12.73 -13.44
N ASN A 187 9.51 13.26 -12.23
CA ASN A 187 9.26 14.68 -12.02
C ASN A 187 10.48 15.53 -12.34
N PHE A 188 11.65 15.15 -11.87
CA PHE A 188 12.90 15.83 -12.14
C PHE A 188 13.27 15.79 -13.63
N ASN A 189 13.07 14.66 -14.30
CA ASN A 189 13.23 14.55 -15.75
C ASN A 189 12.27 15.48 -16.51
N TYR A 190 11.03 15.60 -16.04
CA TYR A 190 10.06 16.53 -16.62
C TYR A 190 10.52 17.97 -16.46
N PHE A 191 10.98 18.37 -15.27
CA PHE A 191 11.60 19.69 -15.05
C PHE A 191 12.72 19.96 -16.06
N ARG A 192 13.64 19.02 -16.22
CA ARG A 192 14.79 19.12 -17.11
C ARG A 192 14.37 19.28 -18.57
N SER A 193 13.47 18.44 -19.04
CA SER A 193 12.94 18.48 -20.41
C SER A 193 12.22 19.81 -20.72
N VAL A 194 11.39 20.29 -19.79
CA VAL A 194 10.72 21.60 -19.96
C VAL A 194 11.72 22.75 -20.01
N ARG A 195 12.75 22.73 -19.13
CA ARG A 195 13.82 23.73 -19.10
C ARG A 195 14.55 23.78 -20.45
N GLU A 196 14.97 22.64 -20.97
CA GLU A 196 15.65 22.50 -22.26
C GLU A 196 14.78 22.99 -23.41
N THR A 197 13.54 22.55 -23.50
CA THR A 197 12.58 22.97 -24.53
C THR A 197 12.34 24.50 -24.51
N LEU A 198 12.25 25.11 -23.32
CA LEU A 198 12.07 26.56 -23.20
C LEU A 198 13.28 27.34 -23.72
N LEU A 199 14.51 26.88 -23.48
CA LEU A 199 15.72 27.49 -23.95
C LEU A 199 15.94 27.31 -25.45
N GLU A 200 15.64 26.11 -25.99
CA GLU A 200 15.71 25.82 -27.43
C GLU A 200 14.73 26.68 -28.23
N ASN A 201 13.48 26.77 -27.79
CA ASN A 201 12.45 27.55 -28.48
C ASN A 201 12.59 29.06 -28.29
N ASN A 202 13.39 29.52 -27.31
CA ASN A 202 13.59 30.92 -27.01
C ASN A 202 15.07 31.20 -26.67
N PRO A 203 15.96 31.26 -27.64
CA PRO A 203 17.40 31.41 -27.40
C PRO A 203 17.80 32.66 -26.61
N SER A 204 16.95 33.70 -26.60
CA SER A 204 17.15 34.93 -25.81
C SER A 204 16.64 34.85 -24.37
N MET A 205 15.97 33.73 -23.99
CA MET A 205 15.45 33.55 -22.63
C MET A 205 16.61 33.39 -21.64
N ARG A 206 16.52 34.10 -20.52
CA ARG A 206 17.48 33.92 -19.43
C ARG A 206 17.28 32.57 -18.78
N LEU A 207 18.37 31.86 -18.46
CA LEU A 207 18.39 30.57 -17.82
C LEU A 207 17.48 30.52 -16.57
N GLN A 208 17.60 31.50 -15.67
CA GLN A 208 16.75 31.60 -14.47
C GLN A 208 15.26 31.69 -14.77
N THR A 209 14.87 32.34 -15.89
CA THR A 209 13.47 32.43 -16.29
C THR A 209 12.95 31.10 -16.77
N ALA A 210 13.75 30.35 -17.55
CA ALA A 210 13.40 29.01 -18.00
C ALA A 210 13.26 28.05 -16.80
N GLU A 211 14.20 28.08 -15.87
CA GLU A 211 14.20 27.26 -14.67
C GLU A 211 13.00 27.54 -13.77
N LYS A 212 12.68 28.82 -13.53
CA LYS A 212 11.48 29.18 -12.74
C LYS A 212 10.20 28.63 -13.38
N ARG A 213 10.03 28.80 -14.69
CA ARG A 213 8.82 28.28 -15.40
C ARG A 213 8.77 26.75 -15.38
N ALA A 214 9.91 26.10 -15.59
CA ALA A 214 10.00 24.64 -15.52
C ALA A 214 9.69 24.12 -14.10
N ALA A 215 10.19 24.79 -13.06
CA ALA A 215 9.91 24.45 -11.68
C ALA A 215 8.42 24.58 -11.32
N GLU A 216 7.73 25.64 -11.77
CA GLU A 216 6.29 25.82 -11.57
C GLU A 216 5.47 24.69 -12.20
N LEU A 217 5.86 24.23 -13.40
CA LEU A 217 5.21 23.10 -14.08
C LEU A 217 5.52 21.76 -13.37
N ALA A 218 6.76 21.55 -12.95
CA ALA A 218 7.17 20.37 -12.19
C ALA A 218 6.46 20.28 -10.83
N GLN A 219 6.24 21.41 -10.15
CA GLN A 219 5.47 21.44 -8.91
C GLN A 219 4.02 20.99 -9.13
N LYS A 220 3.35 21.47 -10.18
CA LYS A 220 1.98 21.01 -10.53
C LYS A 220 1.95 19.51 -10.85
N TYR A 221 3.00 19.00 -11.48
CA TYR A 221 3.14 17.57 -11.75
C TYR A 221 3.36 16.78 -10.45
N ALA A 222 4.20 17.26 -9.52
CA ALA A 222 4.38 16.65 -8.20
C ALA A 222 3.07 16.55 -7.42
N GLU A 223 2.23 17.58 -7.43
CA GLU A 223 0.91 17.56 -6.78
C GLU A 223 -0.01 16.46 -7.36
N LYS A 224 0.02 16.27 -8.69
CA LYS A 224 -0.71 15.19 -9.34
C LYS A 224 -0.19 13.82 -8.92
N GLN A 225 1.13 13.67 -8.86
CA GLN A 225 1.79 12.43 -8.43
C GLN A 225 1.49 12.11 -6.95
N HIS A 226 1.48 13.09 -6.06
CA HIS A 226 1.09 12.91 -4.66
C HIS A 226 -0.34 12.40 -4.52
N ARG A 227 -1.30 12.99 -5.24
CA ARG A 227 -2.69 12.52 -5.23
C ARG A 227 -2.80 11.07 -5.72
N TYR A 228 -2.12 10.74 -6.81
CA TYR A 228 -2.12 9.38 -7.34
C TYR A 228 -1.48 8.37 -6.36
N ARG A 229 -0.34 8.71 -5.74
CA ARG A 229 0.30 7.89 -4.71
C ARG A 229 -0.61 7.68 -3.51
N ALA A 230 -1.23 8.74 -3.02
CA ALA A 230 -2.15 8.68 -1.88
C ALA A 230 -3.33 7.73 -2.14
N MET A 231 -3.92 7.80 -3.33
CA MET A 231 -5.00 6.88 -3.72
C MET A 231 -4.52 5.42 -3.79
N ASN A 232 -3.35 5.18 -4.38
CA ASN A 232 -2.82 3.82 -4.51
C ASN A 232 -2.51 3.20 -3.14
N ILE A 233 -1.88 3.95 -2.23
CA ILE A 233 -1.59 3.47 -0.88
C ILE A 233 -2.90 3.27 -0.11
N ALA A 234 -3.81 4.23 -0.12
CA ALA A 234 -5.09 4.10 0.56
C ALA A 234 -5.85 2.84 0.12
N ARG A 235 -5.92 2.60 -1.18
CA ARG A 235 -6.53 1.38 -1.76
C ARG A 235 -5.83 0.12 -1.32
N ASN A 236 -4.51 0.11 -1.38
CA ASN A 236 -3.69 -1.04 -0.99
C ASN A 236 -3.90 -1.38 0.48
N GLU A 237 -3.81 -0.39 1.36
CA GLU A 237 -3.91 -0.58 2.80
C GLU A 237 -5.30 -1.09 3.23
N LEU A 238 -6.37 -0.56 2.63
CA LEU A 238 -7.72 -1.07 2.85
C LEU A 238 -7.88 -2.52 2.38
N ALA A 239 -7.30 -2.86 1.24
CA ALA A 239 -7.37 -4.23 0.70
C ALA A 239 -6.56 -5.23 1.53
N VAL A 240 -5.37 -4.83 2.01
CA VAL A 240 -4.51 -5.65 2.88
C VAL A 240 -5.22 -5.90 4.21
N ALA A 241 -5.76 -4.86 4.83
CA ALA A 241 -6.49 -4.98 6.09
C ALA A 241 -7.77 -5.85 5.95
N TYR A 242 -8.51 -5.70 4.86
CA TYR A 242 -9.70 -6.52 4.60
C TYR A 242 -9.34 -8.01 4.52
N ARG A 243 -8.29 -8.37 3.75
CA ARG A 243 -7.84 -9.77 3.65
C ARG A 243 -7.30 -10.32 4.97
N ALA A 244 -6.58 -9.48 5.72
CA ALA A 244 -6.17 -9.84 7.07
C ALA A 244 -7.38 -10.15 7.96
N GLY A 245 -8.45 -9.36 7.85
CA GLY A 245 -9.71 -9.58 8.57
C GLY A 245 -10.41 -10.88 8.19
N GLU A 246 -10.47 -11.23 6.91
CA GLU A 246 -10.99 -12.52 6.46
C GLU A 246 -10.21 -13.67 7.10
N ARG A 247 -8.89 -13.63 7.05
CA ARG A 247 -8.02 -14.66 7.62
C ARG A 247 -8.16 -14.75 9.14
N LEU A 248 -8.06 -13.64 9.86
CA LEU A 248 -8.18 -13.60 11.31
C LEU A 248 -9.54 -14.11 11.80
N ALA A 249 -10.62 -13.80 11.06
CA ALA A 249 -11.94 -14.31 11.38
C ALA A 249 -12.04 -15.84 11.19
N ILE A 250 -11.43 -16.39 10.15
CA ILE A 250 -11.36 -17.84 9.94
C ILE A 250 -10.54 -18.51 11.05
N GLU A 251 -9.34 -17.99 11.37
CA GLU A 251 -8.49 -18.50 12.44
C GLU A 251 -9.22 -18.50 13.81
N GLN A 252 -9.95 -17.42 14.12
CA GLN A 252 -10.75 -17.36 15.35
C GLN A 252 -11.94 -18.31 15.33
N ALA A 253 -12.62 -18.49 14.20
CA ALA A 253 -13.73 -19.46 14.08
C ALA A 253 -13.25 -20.91 14.20
N GLN A 254 -12.05 -21.22 13.69
CA GLN A 254 -11.37 -22.50 13.90
C GLN A 254 -11.00 -22.69 15.37
N GLY A 255 -10.43 -21.66 16.01
CA GLY A 255 -10.11 -21.70 17.44
C GLY A 255 -11.33 -21.90 18.34
N GLN A 256 -12.52 -21.45 17.91
CA GLN A 256 -13.80 -21.68 18.58
C GLN A 256 -14.43 -23.05 18.22
N GLY A 257 -13.78 -23.86 17.38
CA GLY A 257 -14.26 -25.17 16.96
C GLY A 257 -15.54 -25.13 16.08
N LEU A 258 -15.81 -23.98 15.44
CA LEU A 258 -17.01 -23.79 14.62
C LEU A 258 -16.79 -24.15 13.15
N ILE A 259 -15.57 -24.09 12.67
CA ILE A 259 -15.11 -24.57 11.36
C ILE A 259 -13.86 -25.41 11.53
N GLY A 260 -13.64 -26.34 10.63
CA GLY A 260 -12.45 -27.18 10.61
C GLY A 260 -11.33 -26.58 9.75
N ARG A 261 -10.46 -27.46 9.25
CA ARG A 261 -9.34 -27.04 8.39
C ARG A 261 -9.85 -26.47 7.08
N THR A 262 -9.24 -25.36 6.63
CA THR A 262 -9.65 -24.66 5.41
C THR A 262 -8.52 -24.65 4.38
N ARG A 263 -8.91 -24.46 3.13
CA ARG A 263 -8.05 -24.19 1.99
C ARG A 263 -8.44 -22.83 1.41
N ARG A 264 -7.45 -22.05 1.02
CA ARG A 264 -7.65 -20.74 0.38
C ARG A 264 -7.68 -20.91 -1.13
N ARG A 265 -8.69 -20.27 -1.77
CA ARG A 265 -8.80 -20.21 -3.22
C ARG A 265 -8.73 -18.78 -3.70
N TRP A 266 -7.91 -18.53 -4.71
CA TRP A 266 -7.76 -17.22 -5.32
C TRP A 266 -8.95 -16.89 -6.21
N LEU A 267 -9.62 -15.77 -5.96
CA LEU A 267 -10.73 -15.28 -6.77
C LEU A 267 -10.39 -13.95 -7.40
N THR A 268 -10.43 -13.88 -8.74
CA THR A 268 -10.26 -12.61 -9.45
C THR A 268 -11.56 -11.82 -9.53
N ALA A 269 -11.46 -10.56 -9.95
CA ALA A 269 -12.63 -9.71 -10.14
C ALA A 269 -13.43 -10.04 -11.42
N ASP A 270 -12.96 -10.95 -12.24
CA ASP A 270 -13.53 -11.37 -13.52
C ASP A 270 -13.98 -10.20 -14.42
N ASP A 271 -13.10 -9.17 -14.51
CA ASP A 271 -13.32 -8.00 -15.37
C ASP A 271 -12.06 -7.69 -16.22
N GLU A 272 -12.20 -6.74 -17.15
CA GLU A 272 -11.15 -6.33 -18.07
C GLU A 272 -9.89 -5.78 -17.37
N ARG A 273 -10.03 -5.35 -16.10
CA ARG A 273 -8.93 -4.78 -15.29
C ARG A 273 -8.15 -5.82 -14.52
N VAL A 274 -8.48 -7.10 -14.67
CA VAL A 274 -7.70 -8.20 -14.08
C VAL A 274 -6.38 -8.29 -14.84
N CYS A 275 -5.25 -8.10 -14.14
CA CYS A 275 -3.93 -8.20 -14.73
C CYS A 275 -3.58 -9.65 -15.11
N SER A 276 -2.55 -9.83 -15.94
CA SER A 276 -2.13 -11.16 -16.40
C SER A 276 -1.73 -12.08 -15.25
N ILE A 277 -1.06 -11.57 -14.22
CA ILE A 277 -0.67 -12.35 -13.03
C ILE A 277 -1.92 -12.87 -12.31
N CYS A 278 -2.84 -11.96 -11.97
CA CYS A 278 -4.06 -12.35 -11.25
C CYS A 278 -4.95 -13.29 -12.07
N ARG A 279 -5.05 -13.08 -13.39
CA ARG A 279 -5.83 -13.95 -14.28
C ARG A 279 -5.30 -15.39 -14.28
N ALA A 280 -3.97 -15.56 -14.25
CA ALA A 280 -3.35 -16.88 -14.17
C ALA A 280 -3.51 -17.55 -12.79
N MET A 281 -3.80 -16.75 -11.75
CA MET A 281 -4.03 -17.25 -10.40
C MET A 281 -5.49 -17.57 -10.11
N ASP A 282 -6.42 -17.26 -11.01
CA ASP A 282 -7.84 -17.50 -10.80
C ASP A 282 -8.13 -18.98 -10.54
N GLY A 283 -8.76 -19.28 -9.42
CA GLY A 283 -9.01 -20.65 -8.98
C GLY A 283 -7.81 -21.37 -8.35
N ALA A 284 -6.62 -20.75 -8.29
CA ALA A 284 -5.47 -21.35 -7.62
C ALA A 284 -5.77 -21.56 -6.12
N GLU A 285 -5.31 -22.69 -5.59
CA GLU A 285 -5.54 -23.08 -4.19
C GLU A 285 -4.22 -23.15 -3.42
N ALA A 286 -4.28 -22.88 -2.12
CA ALA A 286 -3.21 -23.06 -1.16
C ALA A 286 -3.78 -23.55 0.16
N ASP A 287 -3.18 -24.56 0.75
CA ASP A 287 -3.59 -25.07 2.07
C ASP A 287 -3.24 -24.04 3.17
N ASP A 288 -3.79 -24.25 4.33
CA ASP A 288 -3.54 -23.41 5.48
C ASP A 288 -2.04 -23.40 5.81
N GLY A 289 -1.45 -22.23 5.98
CA GLY A 289 0.00 -22.04 6.17
C GLY A 289 0.85 -22.04 4.89
N GLU A 290 0.35 -22.47 3.75
CA GLU A 290 1.09 -22.46 2.48
C GLU A 290 1.03 -21.11 1.77
N LEU A 291 1.96 -20.86 0.85
CA LEU A 291 2.01 -19.66 0.04
C LEU A 291 1.51 -19.95 -1.37
N PHE A 292 0.75 -19.02 -1.93
CA PHE A 292 0.51 -19.02 -3.38
C PHE A 292 1.81 -18.74 -4.13
N VAL A 293 2.10 -19.50 -5.18
CA VAL A 293 3.22 -19.25 -6.08
C VAL A 293 2.70 -18.52 -7.32
N LEU A 294 3.14 -17.29 -7.50
CA LEU A 294 2.72 -16.44 -8.62
C LEU A 294 3.47 -16.80 -9.91
N PRO A 295 2.93 -16.52 -11.11
CA PRO A 295 3.57 -16.83 -12.39
C PRO A 295 4.95 -16.19 -12.59
N ASN A 296 5.26 -15.15 -11.85
CA ASN A 296 6.57 -14.48 -11.88
C ASN A 296 7.58 -15.04 -10.84
N GLY A 297 7.27 -16.16 -10.21
CA GLY A 297 8.09 -16.80 -9.17
C GLY A 297 8.02 -16.18 -7.77
N ARG A 298 7.30 -15.08 -7.61
CA ARG A 298 7.06 -14.52 -6.27
C ARG A 298 6.04 -15.36 -5.52
N THR A 299 6.10 -15.30 -4.20
CA THR A 299 5.11 -15.93 -3.33
C THR A 299 4.23 -14.88 -2.67
N ALA A 300 2.98 -15.25 -2.36
CA ALA A 300 2.04 -14.42 -1.62
C ALA A 300 1.25 -15.28 -0.64
N TYR A 301 1.06 -14.80 0.57
CA TYR A 301 0.21 -15.47 1.54
C TYR A 301 -1.27 -15.21 1.24
N ASP A 302 -1.62 -13.96 1.01
CA ASP A 302 -2.96 -13.53 0.64
C ASP A 302 -3.11 -13.36 -0.88
N THR A 303 -4.36 -13.22 -1.35
CA THR A 303 -4.69 -13.05 -2.78
C THR A 303 -4.29 -11.66 -3.32
N GLN A 304 -3.02 -11.29 -3.12
CA GLN A 304 -2.46 -10.01 -3.53
C GLN A 304 -1.29 -10.19 -4.50
N GLY A 305 -1.56 -10.20 -5.79
CA GLY A 305 -0.52 -10.31 -6.82
C GLY A 305 0.30 -9.04 -7.04
N HIS A 306 -0.24 -7.87 -6.71
CA HIS A 306 0.39 -6.56 -6.92
C HIS A 306 -0.29 -5.46 -6.08
N ILE A 307 0.33 -4.28 -6.01
CA ILE A 307 -0.29 -3.08 -5.43
C ILE A 307 -1.62 -2.79 -6.16
N THR A 308 -2.65 -2.42 -5.41
CA THR A 308 -4.03 -2.17 -5.91
C THR A 308 -4.76 -3.40 -6.46
N CYS A 309 -4.32 -4.61 -6.12
CA CYS A 309 -5.00 -5.85 -6.46
C CYS A 309 -6.43 -5.88 -5.88
N ARG A 310 -7.40 -6.34 -6.71
CA ARG A 310 -8.82 -6.42 -6.35
C ARG A 310 -9.32 -7.85 -6.18
N CYS A 311 -8.40 -8.82 -6.16
CA CYS A 311 -8.73 -10.21 -5.93
C CYS A 311 -9.22 -10.43 -4.50
N ALA A 312 -10.10 -11.38 -4.33
CA ALA A 312 -10.59 -11.83 -3.03
C ALA A 312 -10.10 -13.25 -2.73
N CYS A 313 -10.23 -13.68 -1.50
CA CYS A 313 -9.97 -15.04 -1.06
C CYS A 313 -11.28 -15.76 -0.81
N GLU A 314 -11.38 -17.02 -1.22
CA GLU A 314 -12.39 -17.97 -0.76
C GLU A 314 -11.74 -18.95 0.20
N PHE A 315 -12.38 -19.15 1.36
CA PHE A 315 -11.98 -20.18 2.30
C PHE A 315 -12.91 -21.37 2.12
N VAL A 316 -12.35 -22.51 1.76
CA VAL A 316 -13.08 -23.77 1.54
C VAL A 316 -12.73 -24.70 2.68
N GLU A 317 -13.73 -25.11 3.49
CA GLU A 317 -13.51 -26.11 4.52
C GLU A 317 -13.24 -27.48 3.87
N ILE A 318 -12.10 -28.09 4.21
CA ILE A 318 -11.67 -29.38 3.66
C ILE A 318 -11.75 -30.53 4.68
N GLU A 319 -11.80 -30.21 5.96
CA GLU A 319 -12.00 -31.13 7.05
C GLU A 319 -12.96 -30.51 8.07
N PRO A 320 -13.95 -31.26 8.59
CA PRO A 320 -14.86 -30.73 9.60
C PRO A 320 -14.11 -30.44 10.92
N PRO A 321 -14.68 -29.58 11.80
CA PRO A 321 -14.10 -29.31 13.11
C PRO A 321 -14.00 -30.58 13.96
N ASP A 322 -12.88 -30.75 14.65
CA ASP A 322 -12.71 -31.88 15.57
C ASP A 322 -13.62 -31.70 16.79
N ARG A 323 -14.73 -32.44 16.82
CA ARG A 323 -15.75 -32.37 17.89
C ARG A 323 -15.25 -32.89 19.24
N LYS A 324 -14.04 -33.41 19.35
CA LYS A 324 -13.49 -33.97 20.60
C LYS A 324 -12.90 -32.95 21.56
N SER A 325 -12.71 -31.71 21.15
CA SER A 325 -12.08 -30.67 21.98
C SER A 325 -13.05 -29.74 22.73
N VAL A 326 -14.34 -29.91 22.61
CA VAL A 326 -15.33 -29.19 23.42
C VAL A 326 -15.67 -30.02 24.66
N ILE A 327 -14.74 -30.15 25.58
CA ILE A 327 -15.03 -30.47 26.99
C ILE A 327 -15.31 -29.12 27.67
N LEU A 328 -16.57 -28.98 28.09
CA LEU A 328 -17.10 -27.85 28.86
C LEU A 328 -16.35 -27.66 30.18
#